data_2dc8c9cf41354830d5594636edc3de33
#
_entry.id   2dc8c9cf41354830d5594636edc3de33
#
_cell.length_a   1.000
_cell.length_b   1.000
_cell.length_c   1.000
_cell.angle_alpha   90.00
_cell.angle_beta   90.00
_cell.angle_gamma   90.00
#
_symmetry.space_group_name_H-M   'P 1'
#
loop_
_entity.id
_entity.type
_entity.pdbx_description
1 polymer ?
#
loop_
_entity_poly.entity_id
_entity_poly.type
_entity_poly.pdbx_seq_one_letter_code
_entity_poly.pdbx_strand_id
1 'polypeptide(L)' 'MSFYKFLAQHQDRDDKTGSFAKHVLQDPSYPLDKPYLDQLKYLEEQNAPLTAILALADSYKAYLDIK' A
#
# COMPACT_ATOMS: atom_id res chain seq x y z
N MET A 1 13.11 7.48 3.54
CA MET A 1 11.66 7.68 3.25
C MET A 1 10.87 6.50 3.77
N SER A 2 9.74 6.74 4.41
CA SER A 2 8.86 5.66 4.87
C SER A 2 7.89 5.26 3.76
N PHE A 3 7.33 4.06 3.87
CA PHE A 3 6.33 3.61 2.92
C PHE A 3 5.10 4.51 2.94
N TYR A 4 4.74 5.02 4.13
CA TYR A 4 3.65 5.98 4.25
C TYR A 4 3.91 7.23 3.40
N LYS A 5 5.11 7.81 3.52
CA LYS A 5 5.46 8.99 2.75
C LYS A 5 5.48 8.70 1.24
N PHE A 6 5.99 7.53 0.88
CA PHE A 6 5.99 7.11 -0.52
C PHE A 6 4.56 7.08 -1.07
N LEU A 7 3.64 6.45 -0.36
CA LEU A 7 2.26 6.38 -0.80
C LEU A 7 1.60 7.75 -0.82
N ALA A 8 1.88 8.59 0.17
CA ALA A 8 1.31 9.94 0.23
C ALA A 8 1.73 10.77 -0.99
N GLN A 9 2.96 10.58 -1.47
CA GLN A 9 3.46 11.29 -2.64
C GLN A 9 2.84 10.78 -3.94
N HIS A 10 2.32 9.55 -3.95
CA HIS A 10 1.82 8.92 -5.16
C HIS A 10 0.29 8.77 -5.19
N GLN A 11 -0.40 9.29 -4.20
CA GLN A 11 -1.85 9.12 -4.10
C GLN A 11 -2.62 9.78 -5.24
N ASP A 12 -2.02 10.76 -5.90
CA ASP A 12 -2.67 11.45 -7.02
C ASP A 12 -2.41 10.80 -8.38
N ARG A 13 -1.65 9.70 -8.39
CA ARG A 13 -1.39 8.99 -9.64
C ARG A 13 -2.65 8.29 -10.14
N ASP A 14 -2.79 8.24 -11.44
CA ASP A 14 -3.95 7.59 -12.08
C ASP A 14 -3.58 6.16 -12.51
N ASP A 15 -3.11 5.38 -11.54
CA ASP A 15 -2.74 3.98 -11.77
C ASP A 15 -3.02 3.17 -10.50
N LYS A 16 -2.61 1.88 -10.52
CA LYS A 16 -2.86 0.98 -9.40
C LYS A 16 -2.22 1.48 -8.10
N THR A 17 -1.02 2.03 -8.18
CA THR A 17 -0.32 2.55 -6.99
C THR A 17 -1.08 3.73 -6.40
N GLY A 18 -1.51 4.67 -7.24
CA GLY A 18 -2.29 5.82 -6.77
C GLY A 18 -3.61 5.41 -6.15
N SER A 19 -4.32 4.50 -6.80
CA SER A 19 -5.60 4.01 -6.29
C SER A 19 -5.42 3.29 -4.95
N PHE A 20 -4.40 2.43 -4.85
CA PHE A 20 -4.08 1.73 -3.61
C PHE A 20 -3.71 2.72 -2.51
N ALA A 21 -2.88 3.71 -2.83
CA ALA A 21 -2.45 4.72 -1.87
C ALA A 21 -3.65 5.48 -1.28
N LYS A 22 -4.56 5.93 -2.14
CA LYS A 22 -5.76 6.63 -1.67
C LYS A 22 -6.56 5.76 -0.71
N HIS A 23 -6.71 4.48 -1.06
CA HIS A 23 -7.52 3.56 -0.29
C HIS A 23 -6.94 3.34 1.11
N VAL A 24 -5.65 3.02 1.19
CA VAL A 24 -5.03 2.69 2.49
C VAL A 24 -4.80 3.92 3.35
N LEU A 25 -4.55 5.08 2.74
CA LEU A 25 -4.38 6.31 3.51
C LEU A 25 -5.67 6.76 4.18
N GLN A 26 -6.82 6.35 3.67
CA GLN A 26 -8.11 6.65 4.27
C GLN A 26 -8.53 5.65 5.34
N ASP A 27 -7.79 4.55 5.49
CA ASP A 27 -8.09 3.53 6.49
C ASP A 27 -7.22 3.74 7.72
N PRO A 28 -7.79 4.24 8.83
CA PRO A 28 -6.98 4.52 10.02
C PRO A 28 -6.40 3.29 10.68
N SER A 29 -6.92 2.11 10.36
CA SER A 29 -6.45 0.85 10.93
C SER A 29 -5.37 0.18 10.08
N TYR A 30 -5.07 0.70 8.89
CA TYR A 30 -4.10 0.07 8.01
C TYR A 30 -2.68 0.22 8.57
N PRO A 31 -1.93 -0.88 8.71
CA PRO A 31 -0.61 -0.86 9.38
C PRO A 31 0.50 -0.39 8.42
N LEU A 32 0.47 0.88 8.03
CA LEU A 32 1.46 1.46 7.12
C LEU A 32 2.88 1.47 7.68
N ASP A 33 3.01 1.48 9.00
CA ASP A 33 4.29 1.50 9.69
C ASP A 33 4.87 0.11 9.95
N LYS A 34 4.16 -0.94 9.52
CA LYS A 34 4.59 -2.32 9.71
C LYS A 34 5.23 -2.88 8.44
N PRO A 35 5.99 -3.98 8.56
CA PRO A 35 6.61 -4.61 7.39
C PRO A 35 5.56 -5.11 6.38
N TYR A 36 6.04 -5.38 5.16
CA TYR A 36 5.19 -5.86 4.07
C TYR A 36 4.33 -7.06 4.48
N LEU A 37 4.91 -8.05 5.17
CA LEU A 37 4.15 -9.25 5.55
C LEU A 37 3.00 -8.94 6.48
N ASP A 38 3.16 -7.98 7.37
CA ASP A 38 2.09 -7.57 8.28
C ASP A 38 0.96 -6.87 7.53
N GLN A 39 1.33 -6.07 6.52
CA GLN A 39 0.34 -5.41 5.69
C GLN A 39 -0.42 -6.41 4.83
N LEU A 40 0.29 -7.40 4.28
CA LEU A 40 -0.33 -8.47 3.51
C LEU A 40 -1.33 -9.25 4.37
N LYS A 41 -0.92 -9.58 5.60
CA LYS A 41 -1.80 -10.29 6.52
C LYS A 41 -3.05 -9.49 6.84
N TYR A 42 -2.90 -8.18 7.04
CA TYR A 42 -4.05 -7.31 7.30
C TYR A 42 -5.04 -7.37 6.14
N LEU A 43 -4.56 -7.27 4.91
CA LEU A 43 -5.43 -7.33 3.74
C LEU A 43 -6.14 -8.67 3.64
N GLU A 44 -5.44 -9.76 3.94
CA GLU A 44 -6.05 -11.09 3.93
C GLU A 44 -7.13 -11.21 4.99
N GLU A 45 -6.89 -10.66 6.17
CA GLU A 45 -7.88 -10.69 7.25
C GLU A 45 -9.11 -9.85 6.94
N GLN A 46 -8.95 -8.81 6.13
CA GLN A 46 -10.05 -7.96 5.69
C GLN A 46 -10.76 -8.51 4.47
N ASN A 47 -10.37 -9.69 3.98
CA ASN A 47 -10.92 -10.29 2.77
C ASN A 47 -10.76 -9.36 1.56
N ALA A 48 -9.63 -8.67 1.48
CA ALA A 48 -9.37 -7.76 0.37
C ALA A 48 -9.31 -8.53 -0.95
N PRO A 49 -9.76 -7.93 -2.06
CA PRO A 49 -9.68 -8.59 -3.35
C PRO A 49 -8.22 -8.78 -3.78
N LEU A 50 -7.99 -9.73 -4.67
CA LEU A 50 -6.65 -10.02 -5.18
C LEU A 50 -6.01 -8.78 -5.79
N THR A 51 -6.80 -7.91 -6.43
CA THR A 51 -6.29 -6.67 -7.02
C THR A 51 -5.63 -5.77 -5.96
N ALA A 52 -6.18 -5.72 -4.75
CA ALA A 52 -5.59 -4.93 -3.68
C ALA A 52 -4.28 -5.55 -3.20
N ILE A 53 -4.22 -6.87 -3.11
CA ILE A 53 -3.02 -7.58 -2.71
C ILE A 53 -1.90 -7.38 -3.73
N LEU A 54 -2.23 -7.46 -5.02
CA LEU A 54 -1.27 -7.22 -6.09
C LEU A 54 -0.80 -5.77 -6.08
N ALA A 55 -1.70 -4.82 -5.78
CA ALA A 55 -1.34 -3.42 -5.70
C ALA A 55 -0.37 -3.16 -4.55
N LEU A 56 -0.55 -3.83 -3.41
CA LEU A 56 0.41 -3.73 -2.31
C LEU A 56 1.78 -4.23 -2.75
N ALA A 57 1.84 -5.39 -3.42
CA ALA A 57 3.10 -5.95 -3.87
C ALA A 57 3.82 -5.01 -4.84
N ASP A 58 3.10 -4.48 -5.82
CA ASP A 58 3.66 -3.58 -6.81
C ASP A 58 4.15 -2.27 -6.17
N SER A 59 3.34 -1.73 -5.26
CA SER A 59 3.67 -0.47 -4.58
C SER A 59 4.89 -0.63 -3.70
N TYR A 60 4.97 -1.73 -2.96
CA TYR A 60 6.09 -1.97 -2.06
C TYR A 60 7.38 -2.19 -2.84
N LYS A 61 7.30 -2.89 -3.97
CA LYS A 61 8.46 -3.09 -4.84
C LYS A 61 8.97 -1.74 -5.36
N ALA A 62 8.07 -0.88 -5.81
CA ALA A 62 8.46 0.44 -6.30
C ALA A 62 9.11 1.27 -5.19
N TYR A 63 8.59 1.17 -3.98
CA TYR A 63 9.16 1.85 -2.82
C TYR A 63 10.58 1.36 -2.54
N LEU A 64 10.82 0.05 -2.59
CA LEU A 64 12.15 -0.50 -2.34
C LEU A 64 13.15 -0.08 -3.42
N ASP A 65 12.69 0.09 -4.66
CA ASP A 65 13.55 0.48 -5.77
C ASP A 65 14.10 1.91 -5.63
N ILE A 66 13.39 2.79 -4.92
CA ILE A 66 13.82 4.18 -4.74
C ILE A 66 14.42 4.44 -3.35
N LYS A 67 14.43 3.45 -2.50
CA LYS A 67 14.86 3.59 -1.12
C LYS A 67 16.40 3.70 -0.96
#